data_b34d6d7720553495ac03e8cc456d0426
#
_entry.id   b34d6d7720553495ac03e8cc456d0426
#
_cell.length_a   1.000
_cell.length_b   1.000
_cell.length_c   1.000
_cell.angle_alpha   90.00
_cell.angle_beta   90.00
_cell.angle_gamma   90.00
#
_symmetry.space_group_name_H-M   'P 1'
#
loop_
_entity.id
_entity.type
_entity.pdbx_description
1 polymer ?
#
loop_
_entity_poly.entity_id
_entity_poly.type
_entity_poly.pdbx_seq_one_letter_code
_entity_poly.pdbx_strand_id
1 'polypeptide(L)'
;MSSHRNSLIAFLLAILPAMAAAKGTQSPRVVPSLPVEHTVPRLIATIEHRTFDYFWDTTNRANGLAPDHYPGPNFSSIAAVGFALTAYPIGVERGWITRAQAVKRTLATLRFFLNAPEGRAARGVTGFKGFYYHFLDMRTGVRWPGIELSSIDTALLMGGVLFDMSYYNRDTPKEHEIRELASELYDRVDWTWMQVDPPLVSMGWTPERGFIKANWQGYDEGMILYVEALGSPTHAVGRDAWSAWAATYPQTWGRYFGREQLGFAPLFGHQYSESWIDFRGIQDAFMRSTGIDYFINSRRATESQRDYAIANPMGWTGYGRNLWGLTACDGPGDVVEGHGRMQRVFFAYAARGAGIRGTRDDGTVAPTAALGSIAFAPRIVIPMVEAMQAKYGKAIEGRFGYVDSFNPSFPEAGVTPSSGKVVPGVGWVDTERLGIDQGPILLMIENYRSGFVWRVMRRNPYIRRGLERAGFTGGWLDGHPAAQ
;
A
#
# COMPACT_ATOMS: atom_id res chain seq x y z
N MET A 1 -21.67 -63.48 53.91
CA MET A 1 -20.67 -63.81 54.94
C MET A 1 -19.90 -62.53 55.22
N SER A 2 -20.23 -61.96 56.38
CA SER A 2 -19.36 -61.55 57.48
C SER A 2 -18.50 -60.30 57.10
N SER A 3 -18.85 -59.13 57.58
CA SER A 3 -18.82 -58.47 58.88
C SER A 3 -17.41 -57.96 59.24
N HIS A 4 -17.22 -56.69 59.53
CA HIS A 4 -17.24 -55.91 60.74
C HIS A 4 -16.74 -54.49 60.43
N ARG A 5 -17.49 -53.42 60.69
CA ARG A 5 -17.60 -52.59 61.93
C ARG A 5 -16.25 -52.29 62.59
N ASN A 6 -15.86 -50.98 62.57
CA ASN A 6 -15.86 -50.20 63.79
C ASN A 6 -15.59 -48.71 63.56
N SER A 7 -16.40 -47.96 64.28
CA SER A 7 -16.35 -46.49 64.45
C SER A 7 -15.18 -46.09 65.36
N LEU A 8 -14.74 -44.81 65.25
CA LEU A 8 -14.54 -43.91 66.41
C LEU A 8 -14.17 -42.49 65.94
N ILE A 9 -15.10 -41.58 66.18
CA ILE A 9 -15.01 -40.38 67.05
C ILE A 9 -14.14 -39.22 66.57
N ALA A 10 -14.88 -38.11 66.43
CA ALA A 10 -14.57 -36.73 66.08
C ALA A 10 -13.51 -36.03 66.92
N PHE A 11 -12.83 -35.09 66.32
CA PHE A 11 -12.45 -33.83 66.96
C PHE A 11 -12.63 -32.68 65.98
N LEU A 12 -13.59 -31.79 66.28
CA LEU A 12 -13.74 -30.47 65.65
C LEU A 12 -12.60 -29.59 66.17
N LEU A 13 -11.83 -29.04 65.24
CA LEU A 13 -11.09 -27.79 65.42
C LEU A 13 -11.49 -26.83 64.40
N ALA A 14 -12.24 -25.79 64.77
CA ALA A 14 -12.56 -24.64 63.92
C ALA A 14 -11.31 -23.81 63.73
N ILE A 15 -10.88 -23.68 62.43
CA ILE A 15 -9.90 -22.68 62.01
C ILE A 15 -10.62 -21.74 61.10
N LEU A 16 -10.79 -20.48 61.52
CA LEU A 16 -11.22 -19.35 60.71
C LEU A 16 -10.17 -19.07 59.65
N PRO A 17 -10.55 -18.90 58.37
CA PRO A 17 -9.62 -18.38 57.40
C PRO A 17 -9.54 -16.84 57.54
N ALA A 18 -8.34 -16.35 57.84
CA ALA A 18 -8.01 -14.95 57.71
C ALA A 18 -8.16 -14.52 56.24
N MET A 19 -9.08 -13.60 55.96
CA MET A 19 -9.16 -12.91 54.68
C MET A 19 -7.91 -12.04 54.50
N ALA A 20 -6.94 -12.52 53.72
CA ALA A 20 -5.87 -11.70 53.19
C ALA A 20 -6.46 -10.87 52.05
N ALA A 21 -6.59 -9.55 52.24
CA ALA A 21 -6.91 -8.59 51.21
C ALA A 21 -5.79 -8.62 50.17
N ALA A 22 -6.08 -9.18 49.00
CA ALA A 22 -5.21 -9.07 47.83
C ALA A 22 -5.13 -7.60 47.40
N LYS A 23 -4.00 -6.94 47.68
CA LYS A 23 -3.67 -5.66 47.03
C LYS A 23 -3.51 -5.94 45.55
N GLY A 24 -4.51 -5.54 44.76
CA GLY A 24 -4.42 -5.52 43.32
C GLY A 24 -3.24 -4.63 42.90
N THR A 25 -2.18 -5.24 42.41
CA THR A 25 -1.12 -4.53 41.68
C THR A 25 -1.73 -4.05 40.37
N GLN A 26 -2.10 -2.78 40.34
CA GLN A 26 -2.40 -2.13 39.06
C GLN A 26 -1.13 -2.22 38.21
N SER A 27 -1.22 -2.94 37.08
CA SER A 27 -0.19 -2.89 36.06
C SER A 27 0.05 -1.42 35.68
N PRO A 28 1.30 -0.98 35.53
CA PRO A 28 1.59 0.40 35.17
C PRO A 28 0.88 0.70 33.85
N ARG A 29 0.07 1.76 33.81
CA ARG A 29 -0.48 2.31 32.58
C ARG A 29 0.70 2.61 31.67
N VAL A 30 0.81 1.88 30.57
CA VAL A 30 1.73 2.22 29.48
C VAL A 30 1.21 3.54 28.90
N VAL A 31 1.83 4.63 29.31
CA VAL A 31 1.65 5.93 28.66
C VAL A 31 2.15 5.73 27.22
N PRO A 32 1.34 6.00 26.18
CA PRO A 32 1.84 5.92 24.81
C PRO A 32 3.04 6.87 24.69
N SER A 33 4.21 6.33 24.48
CA SER A 33 5.39 7.16 24.19
C SER A 33 5.09 7.98 22.95
N LEU A 34 5.40 9.30 23.00
CA LEU A 34 5.40 10.13 21.82
C LEU A 34 6.17 9.41 20.72
N PRO A 35 5.69 9.43 19.46
CA PRO A 35 6.39 8.76 18.38
C PRO A 35 7.82 9.31 18.30
N VAL A 36 8.79 8.42 18.33
CA VAL A 36 10.19 8.78 18.13
C VAL A 36 10.36 9.19 16.67
N GLU A 37 10.62 10.47 16.43
CA GLU A 37 10.93 10.93 15.08
C GLU A 37 12.33 10.43 14.71
N HIS A 38 12.43 9.62 13.65
CA HIS A 38 13.71 9.15 13.16
C HIS A 38 14.39 10.23 12.32
N THR A 39 15.67 10.47 12.60
CA THR A 39 16.49 11.28 11.71
C THR A 39 16.63 10.57 10.37
N VAL A 40 16.13 11.20 9.31
CA VAL A 40 16.22 10.69 7.94
C VAL A 40 17.48 11.22 7.28
N PRO A 41 18.31 10.38 6.63
CA PRO A 41 19.48 10.84 5.89
C PRO A 41 19.13 11.91 4.86
N ARG A 42 20.02 12.88 4.63
CA ARG A 42 19.77 14.00 3.71
C ARG A 42 19.34 13.56 2.31
N LEU A 43 19.93 12.48 1.78
CA LEU A 43 19.54 11.93 0.49
C LEU A 43 18.07 11.51 0.49
N ILE A 44 17.64 10.74 1.50
CA ILE A 44 16.24 10.28 1.63
C ILE A 44 15.28 11.47 1.78
N ALA A 45 15.65 12.49 2.59
CA ALA A 45 14.83 13.70 2.73
C ALA A 45 14.75 14.50 1.41
N THR A 46 15.79 14.49 0.58
CA THR A 46 15.77 15.13 -0.74
C THR A 46 14.85 14.37 -1.70
N ILE A 47 14.91 13.04 -1.69
CA ILE A 47 14.03 12.19 -2.52
C ILE A 47 12.58 12.39 -2.10
N GLU A 48 12.30 12.38 -0.80
CA GLU A 48 10.96 12.63 -0.24
C GLU A 48 10.37 13.96 -0.76
N HIS A 49 11.13 15.05 -0.68
CA HIS A 49 10.68 16.36 -1.14
C HIS A 49 10.44 16.38 -2.66
N ARG A 50 11.35 15.82 -3.45
CA ARG A 50 11.19 15.74 -4.91
C ARG A 50 10.01 14.86 -5.32
N THR A 51 9.74 13.79 -4.58
CA THR A 51 8.56 12.95 -4.78
C THR A 51 7.28 13.69 -4.41
N PHE A 52 7.31 14.52 -3.36
CA PHE A 52 6.21 15.46 -3.07
C PHE A 52 5.98 16.43 -4.23
N ASP A 53 7.06 17.02 -4.79
CA ASP A 53 6.97 17.94 -5.93
C ASP A 53 6.32 17.29 -7.17
N TYR A 54 6.47 15.97 -7.35
CA TYR A 54 5.74 15.26 -8.40
C TYR A 54 4.23 15.49 -8.25
N PHE A 55 3.67 15.17 -7.10
CA PHE A 55 2.23 15.36 -6.86
C PHE A 55 1.83 16.83 -6.86
N TRP A 56 2.63 17.70 -6.29
CA TRP A 56 2.31 19.11 -6.15
C TRP A 56 2.32 19.87 -7.49
N ASP A 57 3.28 19.58 -8.34
CA ASP A 57 3.49 20.32 -9.58
C ASP A 57 2.77 19.73 -10.78
N THR A 58 2.60 18.39 -10.84
CA THR A 58 2.04 17.72 -12.02
C THR A 58 0.53 17.50 -11.94
N THR A 59 -0.05 17.46 -10.73
CA THR A 59 -1.49 17.31 -10.53
C THR A 59 -2.26 18.49 -11.11
N ASN A 60 -3.30 18.22 -11.88
CA ASN A 60 -4.17 19.25 -12.46
C ASN A 60 -4.88 20.05 -11.34
N ARG A 61 -4.62 21.36 -11.31
CA ARG A 61 -5.12 22.25 -10.25
C ARG A 61 -6.63 22.47 -10.27
N ALA A 62 -7.28 22.21 -11.41
CA ALA A 62 -8.72 22.45 -11.56
C ALA A 62 -9.57 21.28 -11.07
N ASN A 63 -9.10 20.04 -11.25
CA ASN A 63 -9.86 18.82 -10.94
C ASN A 63 -9.15 17.84 -10.03
N GLY A 64 -7.88 18.10 -9.66
CA GLY A 64 -7.11 17.27 -8.73
C GLY A 64 -6.60 15.94 -9.33
N LEU A 65 -6.72 15.74 -10.62
CA LEU A 65 -6.24 14.52 -11.28
C LEU A 65 -4.70 14.50 -11.34
N ALA A 66 -4.09 13.47 -10.76
CA ALA A 66 -2.66 13.22 -10.82
C ALA A 66 -2.33 12.36 -12.04
N PRO A 67 -1.25 12.65 -12.79
CA PRO A 67 -0.90 11.85 -13.96
C PRO A 67 -0.52 10.43 -13.57
N ASP A 68 -0.87 9.48 -14.42
CA ASP A 68 -0.37 8.11 -14.30
C ASP A 68 1.13 8.08 -14.60
N HIS A 69 1.53 8.51 -15.79
CA HIS A 69 2.93 8.69 -16.21
C HIS A 69 3.28 10.17 -16.36
N TYR A 70 4.51 10.54 -16.01
CA TYR A 70 5.04 11.89 -16.25
C TYR A 70 6.55 11.89 -16.57
N PRO A 71 6.99 12.57 -17.65
CA PRO A 71 6.14 13.06 -18.75
C PRO A 71 5.58 11.89 -19.56
N GLY A 72 4.33 11.93 -19.95
CA GLY A 72 3.72 10.78 -20.61
C GLY A 72 2.35 11.08 -21.20
N PRO A 73 1.57 10.05 -21.52
CA PRO A 73 0.21 10.19 -22.01
C PRO A 73 -0.66 11.03 -21.07
N ASN A 74 -1.60 11.79 -21.64
CA ASN A 74 -2.41 12.75 -20.89
C ASN A 74 -3.60 12.08 -20.17
N PHE A 75 -3.33 11.05 -19.37
CA PHE A 75 -4.32 10.40 -18.50
C PHE A 75 -3.85 10.31 -17.07
N SER A 76 -4.80 10.28 -16.16
CA SER A 76 -4.64 10.17 -14.73
C SER A 76 -4.91 8.74 -14.28
N SER A 77 -4.15 8.22 -13.32
CA SER A 77 -4.55 7.09 -12.49
C SER A 77 -5.29 7.59 -11.25
N ILE A 78 -6.46 7.02 -10.95
CA ILE A 78 -7.21 7.37 -9.74
C ILE A 78 -6.48 6.92 -8.47
N ALA A 79 -5.68 5.87 -8.52
CA ALA A 79 -4.79 5.48 -7.42
C ALA A 79 -3.75 6.57 -7.13
N ALA A 80 -3.12 7.13 -8.17
CA ALA A 80 -2.19 8.26 -8.02
C ALA A 80 -2.87 9.49 -7.39
N VAL A 81 -4.17 9.70 -7.64
CA VAL A 81 -4.94 10.77 -6.97
C VAL A 81 -5.09 10.48 -5.47
N GLY A 82 -5.32 9.24 -5.05
CA GLY A 82 -5.36 8.85 -3.63
C GLY A 82 -4.04 9.16 -2.92
N PHE A 83 -2.92 8.85 -3.57
CA PHE A 83 -1.59 9.22 -3.06
C PHE A 83 -1.38 10.74 -3.04
N ALA A 84 -1.84 11.48 -4.06
CA ALA A 84 -1.74 12.94 -4.10
C ALA A 84 -2.51 13.61 -2.96
N LEU A 85 -3.73 13.14 -2.64
CA LEU A 85 -4.51 13.60 -1.49
C LEU A 85 -3.72 13.46 -0.18
N THR A 86 -3.05 12.33 0.02
CA THR A 86 -2.20 12.11 1.21
C THR A 86 -0.90 12.94 1.16
N ALA A 87 -0.36 13.19 -0.02
CA ALA A 87 0.86 13.98 -0.21
C ALA A 87 0.69 15.44 0.26
N TYR A 88 -0.48 16.05 0.05
CA TYR A 88 -0.70 17.45 0.46
C TYR A 88 -0.56 17.66 1.96
N PRO A 89 -1.19 16.89 2.86
CA PRO A 89 -0.92 16.91 4.29
C PRO A 89 0.53 16.65 4.67
N ILE A 90 1.23 15.72 4.02
CA ILE A 90 2.67 15.52 4.26
C ILE A 90 3.44 16.81 3.95
N GLY A 91 3.13 17.48 2.84
CA GLY A 91 3.73 18.76 2.49
C GLY A 91 3.48 19.87 3.53
N VAL A 92 2.34 19.85 4.20
CA VAL A 92 2.04 20.76 5.33
C VAL A 92 2.89 20.42 6.55
N GLU A 93 2.96 19.15 6.94
CA GLU A 93 3.75 18.70 8.09
C GLU A 93 5.26 18.93 7.90
N ARG A 94 5.73 18.86 6.66
CA ARG A 94 7.13 19.17 6.30
C ARG A 94 7.40 20.66 6.07
N GLY A 95 6.36 21.50 6.08
CA GLY A 95 6.49 22.95 5.85
C GLY A 95 6.79 23.32 4.39
N TRP A 96 6.58 22.42 3.43
CA TRP A 96 6.78 22.70 2.00
C TRP A 96 5.64 23.51 1.41
N ILE A 97 4.45 23.36 1.94
CA ILE A 97 3.24 24.13 1.60
C ILE A 97 2.49 24.54 2.86
N THR A 98 1.64 25.53 2.73
CA THR A 98 0.74 25.92 3.82
C THR A 98 -0.50 25.03 3.87
N ARG A 99 -1.10 24.87 5.07
CA ARG A 99 -2.37 24.14 5.22
C ARG A 99 -3.49 24.72 4.35
N ALA A 100 -3.52 26.03 4.15
CA ALA A 100 -4.51 26.68 3.28
C ALA A 100 -4.34 26.26 1.80
N GLN A 101 -3.11 26.09 1.35
CA GLN A 101 -2.83 25.58 -0.01
C GLN A 101 -3.28 24.13 -0.15
N ALA A 102 -2.98 23.28 0.83
CA ALA A 102 -3.42 21.90 0.88
C ALA A 102 -4.96 21.79 0.85
N VAL A 103 -5.66 22.51 1.76
CA VAL A 103 -7.12 22.59 1.80
C VAL A 103 -7.71 22.95 0.43
N LYS A 104 -7.12 23.94 -0.26
CA LYS A 104 -7.58 24.34 -1.60
C LYS A 104 -7.49 23.23 -2.62
N ARG A 105 -6.37 22.49 -2.61
CA ARG A 105 -6.16 21.34 -3.53
C ARG A 105 -7.09 20.19 -3.22
N THR A 106 -7.17 19.79 -1.97
CA THR A 106 -8.06 18.70 -1.50
C THR A 106 -9.51 19.01 -1.87
N LEU A 107 -10.01 20.21 -1.62
CA LEU A 107 -11.37 20.61 -2.01
C LEU A 107 -11.61 20.54 -3.51
N ALA A 108 -10.64 20.94 -4.33
CA ALA A 108 -10.77 20.84 -5.80
C ALA A 108 -10.93 19.39 -6.24
N THR A 109 -10.14 18.47 -5.67
CA THR A 109 -10.18 17.04 -5.96
C THR A 109 -11.50 16.41 -5.51
N LEU A 110 -11.88 16.61 -4.24
CA LEU A 110 -13.10 15.98 -3.69
C LEU A 110 -14.36 16.48 -4.39
N ARG A 111 -14.47 17.79 -4.65
CA ARG A 111 -15.59 18.37 -5.40
C ARG A 111 -15.66 17.85 -6.83
N PHE A 112 -14.52 17.65 -7.48
CA PHE A 112 -14.49 17.05 -8.82
C PHE A 112 -15.09 15.65 -8.79
N PHE A 113 -14.60 14.75 -7.95
CA PHE A 113 -15.09 13.37 -7.89
C PHE A 113 -16.56 13.29 -7.47
N LEU A 114 -17.00 14.14 -6.53
CA LEU A 114 -18.39 14.15 -6.09
C LEU A 114 -19.38 14.57 -7.17
N ASN A 115 -18.99 15.54 -8.03
CA ASN A 115 -19.83 16.11 -9.08
C ASN A 115 -19.56 15.48 -10.46
N ALA A 116 -18.64 14.51 -10.54
CA ALA A 116 -18.30 13.86 -11.79
C ALA A 116 -19.49 13.07 -12.35
N PRO A 117 -19.67 13.04 -13.68
CA PRO A 117 -20.77 12.28 -14.29
C PRO A 117 -20.58 10.78 -14.06
N GLU A 118 -21.56 10.13 -13.47
CA GLU A 118 -21.62 8.68 -13.27
C GLU A 118 -22.67 8.03 -14.14
N GLY A 119 -22.46 6.78 -14.55
CA GLY A 119 -23.44 6.00 -15.28
C GLY A 119 -22.85 4.81 -16.04
N ARG A 120 -23.74 4.05 -16.70
CA ARG A 120 -23.37 2.87 -17.48
C ARG A 120 -22.88 3.16 -18.89
N ALA A 121 -22.81 4.43 -19.29
CA ALA A 121 -22.38 4.79 -20.62
C ALA A 121 -20.89 4.45 -20.83
N ALA A 122 -20.53 4.02 -22.04
CA ALA A 122 -19.14 3.70 -22.39
C ALA A 122 -18.24 4.95 -22.49
N ARG A 123 -18.84 6.13 -22.62
CA ARG A 123 -18.13 7.42 -22.81
C ARG A 123 -18.82 8.54 -22.05
N GLY A 124 -18.07 9.58 -21.71
CA GLY A 124 -18.59 10.80 -21.09
C GLY A 124 -18.92 10.65 -19.60
N VAL A 125 -18.48 9.57 -18.96
CA VAL A 125 -18.66 9.31 -17.52
C VAL A 125 -17.31 9.08 -16.86
N THR A 126 -17.22 9.36 -15.57
CA THR A 126 -16.02 9.21 -14.73
C THR A 126 -16.08 7.94 -13.89
N GLY A 127 -17.29 7.48 -13.56
CA GLY A 127 -17.52 6.32 -12.71
C GLY A 127 -18.93 5.78 -12.81
N PHE A 128 -19.22 4.78 -11.97
CA PHE A 128 -20.55 4.20 -11.78
C PHE A 128 -20.64 3.50 -10.42
N LYS A 129 -21.73 3.72 -9.69
CA LYS A 129 -21.96 3.09 -8.39
C LYS A 129 -20.90 3.49 -7.32
N GLY A 130 -20.34 4.69 -7.43
CA GLY A 130 -19.26 5.16 -6.55
C GLY A 130 -17.88 4.58 -6.86
N PHE A 131 -17.77 3.66 -7.81
CA PHE A 131 -16.49 3.24 -8.38
C PHE A 131 -16.09 4.12 -9.54
N TYR A 132 -14.78 4.29 -9.74
CA TYR A 132 -14.23 5.12 -10.79
C TYR A 132 -13.42 4.28 -11.79
N TYR A 133 -13.33 4.77 -13.03
CA TYR A 133 -12.49 4.13 -14.02
C TYR A 133 -11.02 4.30 -13.66
N HIS A 134 -10.24 3.25 -13.83
CA HIS A 134 -8.82 3.17 -13.51
C HIS A 134 -8.06 4.38 -14.05
N PHE A 135 -8.25 4.68 -15.35
CA PHE A 135 -7.66 5.85 -15.97
C PHE A 135 -8.71 6.84 -16.47
N LEU A 136 -8.42 8.12 -16.22
CA LEU A 136 -9.26 9.26 -16.62
C LEU A 136 -8.46 10.23 -17.48
N ASP A 137 -9.08 10.82 -18.50
CA ASP A 137 -8.49 11.93 -19.25
C ASP A 137 -8.17 13.10 -18.32
N MET A 138 -6.94 13.57 -18.28
CA MET A 138 -6.44 14.60 -17.36
C MET A 138 -7.19 15.92 -17.42
N ARG A 139 -7.75 16.26 -18.60
CA ARG A 139 -8.43 17.54 -18.83
C ARG A 139 -9.91 17.46 -18.54
N THR A 140 -10.58 16.42 -19.05
CA THR A 140 -12.04 16.28 -18.97
C THR A 140 -12.50 15.49 -17.75
N GLY A 141 -11.65 14.62 -17.22
CA GLY A 141 -11.96 13.75 -16.10
C GLY A 141 -12.84 12.56 -16.43
N VAL A 142 -13.14 12.31 -17.72
CA VAL A 142 -13.94 11.16 -18.11
C VAL A 142 -13.06 9.95 -18.40
N ARG A 143 -13.70 8.78 -18.42
CA ARG A 143 -13.10 7.47 -18.70
C ARG A 143 -12.13 7.53 -19.89
N TRP A 144 -10.90 7.07 -19.71
CA TRP A 144 -9.98 6.80 -20.80
C TRP A 144 -10.49 5.61 -21.64
N PRO A 145 -10.34 5.64 -22.96
CA PRO A 145 -10.93 4.62 -23.83
C PRO A 145 -10.50 3.19 -23.49
N GLY A 146 -11.48 2.28 -23.40
CA GLY A 146 -11.24 0.85 -23.22
C GLY A 146 -10.89 0.39 -21.80
N ILE A 147 -10.79 1.31 -20.84
CA ILE A 147 -10.38 1.04 -19.48
C ILE A 147 -11.57 0.55 -18.62
N GLU A 148 -11.28 -0.34 -17.69
CA GLU A 148 -12.23 -0.85 -16.72
C GLU A 148 -12.50 0.14 -15.58
N LEU A 149 -13.63 -0.02 -14.96
CA LEU A 149 -13.98 0.51 -13.66
C LEU A 149 -13.29 -0.38 -12.63
N SER A 150 -12.33 0.17 -11.92
CA SER A 150 -11.42 -0.60 -11.07
C SER A 150 -11.85 -0.56 -9.61
N SER A 151 -11.94 -1.73 -8.98
CA SER A 151 -12.26 -1.81 -7.55
C SER A 151 -11.06 -1.49 -6.68
N ILE A 152 -9.84 -1.93 -7.05
CA ILE A 152 -8.64 -1.65 -6.25
C ILE A 152 -8.19 -0.19 -6.36
N ASP A 153 -8.19 0.38 -7.56
CA ASP A 153 -7.77 1.77 -7.72
C ASP A 153 -8.78 2.73 -7.07
N THR A 154 -10.08 2.35 -7.05
CA THR A 154 -11.07 3.07 -6.24
C THR A 154 -10.76 2.95 -4.75
N ALA A 155 -10.33 1.80 -4.24
CA ALA A 155 -9.92 1.66 -2.85
C ALA A 155 -8.68 2.52 -2.54
N LEU A 156 -7.68 2.54 -3.41
CA LEU A 156 -6.50 3.41 -3.23
C LEU A 156 -6.87 4.90 -3.25
N LEU A 157 -7.82 5.30 -4.10
CA LEU A 157 -8.40 6.65 -4.06
C LEU A 157 -9.09 6.92 -2.71
N MET A 158 -9.91 5.98 -2.23
CA MET A 158 -10.60 6.11 -0.94
C MET A 158 -9.62 6.09 0.24
N GLY A 159 -8.49 5.43 0.14
CA GLY A 159 -7.40 5.52 1.12
C GLY A 159 -6.96 6.97 1.35
N GLY A 160 -6.76 7.73 0.27
CA GLY A 160 -6.47 9.17 0.34
C GLY A 160 -7.65 10.00 0.86
N VAL A 161 -8.87 9.71 0.41
CA VAL A 161 -10.10 10.40 0.85
C VAL A 161 -10.33 10.22 2.35
N LEU A 162 -10.22 9.00 2.87
CA LEU A 162 -10.37 8.68 4.30
C LEU A 162 -9.23 9.24 5.15
N PHE A 163 -8.03 9.32 4.58
CA PHE A 163 -6.91 9.99 5.23
C PHE A 163 -7.20 11.48 5.41
N ASP A 164 -7.65 12.17 4.36
CA ASP A 164 -8.00 13.59 4.41
C ASP A 164 -9.17 13.87 5.35
N MET A 165 -10.19 13.02 5.36
CA MET A 165 -11.28 13.08 6.34
C MET A 165 -10.77 13.10 7.78
N SER A 166 -9.71 12.35 8.07
CA SER A 166 -9.14 12.24 9.43
C SER A 166 -8.12 13.33 9.75
N TYR A 167 -7.43 13.87 8.72
CA TYR A 167 -6.42 14.91 8.90
C TYR A 167 -7.01 16.30 9.06
N TYR A 168 -7.98 16.68 8.20
CA TYR A 168 -8.59 18.02 8.22
C TYR A 168 -9.65 18.10 9.32
N ASN A 169 -9.19 18.27 10.56
CA ASN A 169 -10.02 18.20 11.77
C ASN A 169 -10.21 19.54 12.48
N ARG A 170 -9.78 20.67 11.88
CA ARG A 170 -10.00 21.99 12.47
C ARG A 170 -11.45 22.43 12.31
N ASP A 171 -11.91 23.24 13.27
CA ASP A 171 -13.24 23.85 13.23
C ASP A 171 -13.24 25.08 12.31
N THR A 172 -13.18 24.81 11.00
CA THR A 172 -13.26 25.81 9.93
C THR A 172 -14.24 25.33 8.86
N PRO A 173 -15.00 26.24 8.21
CA PRO A 173 -15.99 25.84 7.20
C PRO A 173 -15.40 24.98 6.08
N LYS A 174 -14.17 25.27 5.64
CA LYS A 174 -13.51 24.53 4.55
C LYS A 174 -13.08 23.11 4.97
N GLU A 175 -12.64 22.93 6.20
CA GLU A 175 -12.27 21.61 6.69
C GLU A 175 -13.50 20.78 7.06
N HIS A 176 -14.60 21.41 7.49
CA HIS A 176 -15.92 20.76 7.58
C HIS A 176 -16.36 20.25 6.21
N GLU A 177 -16.32 21.09 5.19
CA GLU A 177 -16.65 20.68 3.81
C GLU A 177 -15.79 19.51 3.33
N ILE A 178 -14.47 19.49 3.61
CA ILE A 178 -13.62 18.34 3.27
C ILE A 178 -14.15 17.05 3.91
N ARG A 179 -14.49 17.08 5.20
CA ARG A 179 -15.00 15.89 5.89
C ARG A 179 -16.34 15.41 5.35
N GLU A 180 -17.24 16.34 5.03
CA GLU A 180 -18.55 16.05 4.44
C GLU A 180 -18.39 15.41 3.03
N LEU A 181 -17.60 16.03 2.16
CA LEU A 181 -17.33 15.53 0.82
C LEU A 181 -16.64 14.15 0.86
N ALA A 182 -15.68 13.98 1.75
CA ALA A 182 -14.96 12.71 1.91
C ALA A 182 -15.89 11.60 2.41
N SER A 183 -16.77 11.91 3.39
CA SER A 183 -17.78 10.95 3.84
C SER A 183 -18.73 10.56 2.72
N GLU A 184 -19.27 11.54 1.99
CA GLU A 184 -20.21 11.29 0.91
C GLU A 184 -19.60 10.47 -0.24
N LEU A 185 -18.35 10.74 -0.61
CA LEU A 185 -17.63 9.95 -1.62
C LEU A 185 -17.47 8.49 -1.18
N TYR A 186 -17.05 8.27 0.06
CA TYR A 186 -16.87 6.91 0.58
C TYR A 186 -18.19 6.17 0.74
N ASP A 187 -19.25 6.86 1.19
CA ASP A 187 -20.59 6.30 1.41
C ASP A 187 -21.26 5.86 0.10
N ARG A 188 -20.89 6.47 -1.03
CA ARG A 188 -21.43 6.12 -2.37
C ARG A 188 -20.87 4.83 -2.95
N VAL A 189 -19.72 4.34 -2.49
CA VAL A 189 -19.09 3.15 -3.06
C VAL A 189 -19.94 1.92 -2.74
N ASP A 190 -20.61 1.38 -3.76
CA ASP A 190 -21.48 0.19 -3.63
C ASP A 190 -20.63 -1.09 -3.72
N TRP A 191 -19.89 -1.41 -2.63
CA TRP A 191 -19.04 -2.59 -2.55
C TRP A 191 -19.80 -3.89 -2.81
N THR A 192 -21.09 -3.93 -2.42
CA THR A 192 -21.92 -5.11 -2.60
C THR A 192 -22.25 -5.36 -4.08
N TRP A 193 -22.37 -4.30 -4.88
CA TRP A 193 -22.56 -4.42 -6.33
C TRP A 193 -21.37 -5.08 -7.02
N MET A 194 -20.14 -4.87 -6.49
CA MET A 194 -18.93 -5.47 -7.04
C MET A 194 -18.73 -6.94 -6.62
N GLN A 195 -19.57 -7.47 -5.71
CA GLN A 195 -19.59 -8.89 -5.33
C GLN A 195 -20.41 -9.72 -6.32
N VAL A 196 -19.83 -10.07 -7.46
CA VAL A 196 -20.49 -10.92 -8.48
C VAL A 196 -20.54 -12.38 -8.06
N ASP A 197 -19.51 -12.80 -7.35
CA ASP A 197 -19.35 -14.14 -6.77
C ASP A 197 -19.09 -14.00 -5.26
N PRO A 198 -20.15 -13.68 -4.49
CA PRO A 198 -19.99 -13.45 -3.06
C PRO A 198 -19.38 -14.67 -2.35
N PRO A 199 -18.53 -14.45 -1.35
CA PRO A 199 -18.28 -13.16 -0.69
C PRO A 199 -17.09 -12.37 -1.27
N LEU A 200 -16.53 -12.77 -2.42
CA LEU A 200 -15.38 -12.10 -3.04
C LEU A 200 -15.82 -10.85 -3.83
N VAL A 201 -14.88 -9.90 -3.95
CA VAL A 201 -15.06 -8.66 -4.73
C VAL A 201 -14.37 -8.83 -6.09
N SER A 202 -15.09 -8.54 -7.19
CA SER A 202 -14.54 -8.56 -8.55
C SER A 202 -13.46 -7.50 -8.73
N MET A 203 -12.48 -7.79 -9.58
CA MET A 203 -11.42 -6.84 -9.92
C MET A 203 -11.93 -5.60 -10.67
N GLY A 204 -13.09 -5.68 -11.35
CA GLY A 204 -13.63 -4.53 -12.04
C GLY A 204 -14.79 -4.84 -12.97
N TRP A 205 -15.24 -3.79 -13.67
CA TRP A 205 -16.37 -3.85 -14.59
C TRP A 205 -16.14 -2.94 -15.80
N THR A 206 -16.68 -3.35 -16.96
CA THR A 206 -16.74 -2.48 -18.14
C THR A 206 -18.14 -2.44 -18.71
N PRO A 207 -18.60 -1.34 -19.30
CA PRO A 207 -19.93 -1.27 -19.91
C PRO A 207 -20.07 -2.20 -21.11
N GLU A 208 -18.97 -2.55 -21.79
CA GLU A 208 -18.95 -3.39 -22.99
C GLU A 208 -19.01 -4.90 -22.68
N ARG A 209 -18.41 -5.33 -21.54
CA ARG A 209 -18.22 -6.77 -21.24
C ARG A 209 -18.81 -7.19 -19.89
N GLY A 210 -19.29 -6.25 -19.08
CA GLY A 210 -19.70 -6.51 -17.71
C GLY A 210 -18.53 -6.71 -16.77
N PHE A 211 -18.70 -7.51 -15.74
CA PHE A 211 -17.68 -7.76 -14.71
C PHE A 211 -16.48 -8.57 -15.24
N ILE A 212 -15.31 -8.21 -14.78
CA ILE A 212 -14.07 -8.98 -15.00
C ILE A 212 -14.23 -10.34 -14.31
N LYS A 213 -13.90 -11.42 -15.04
CA LYS A 213 -13.99 -12.81 -14.53
C LYS A 213 -12.80 -13.15 -13.61
N ALA A 214 -12.49 -12.25 -12.70
CA ALA A 214 -11.49 -12.43 -11.67
C ALA A 214 -11.89 -11.67 -10.43
N ASN A 215 -11.69 -12.26 -9.28
CA ASN A 215 -11.94 -11.68 -7.98
C ASN A 215 -10.62 -11.46 -7.25
N TRP A 216 -10.59 -10.46 -6.36
CA TRP A 216 -9.51 -10.31 -5.41
C TRP A 216 -9.53 -11.49 -4.44
N GLN A 217 -8.51 -12.32 -4.48
CA GLN A 217 -8.38 -13.48 -3.61
C GLN A 217 -6.92 -13.86 -3.38
N GLY A 218 -6.54 -13.99 -2.12
CA GLY A 218 -5.19 -14.26 -1.70
C GLY A 218 -4.45 -12.99 -1.30
N TYR A 219 -3.25 -13.14 -0.77
CA TYR A 219 -2.44 -12.02 -0.31
C TYR A 219 -1.92 -11.22 -1.50
N ASP A 220 -2.37 -9.98 -1.60
CA ASP A 220 -2.01 -9.00 -2.62
C ASP A 220 -2.35 -7.57 -2.12
N GLU A 221 -2.36 -6.58 -2.99
CA GLU A 221 -2.73 -5.19 -2.69
C GLU A 221 -4.20 -5.00 -2.28
N GLY A 222 -5.06 -5.97 -2.57
CA GLY A 222 -6.51 -5.93 -2.26
C GLY A 222 -6.85 -5.89 -0.77
N MET A 223 -5.88 -5.98 0.12
CA MET A 223 -6.09 -5.92 1.56
C MET A 223 -6.80 -4.63 2.00
N ILE A 224 -6.41 -3.46 1.49
CA ILE A 224 -7.07 -2.18 1.77
C ILE A 224 -8.50 -2.18 1.28
N LEU A 225 -8.77 -2.72 0.10
CA LEU A 225 -10.11 -2.84 -0.49
C LEU A 225 -11.05 -3.58 0.46
N TYR A 226 -10.64 -4.74 0.99
CA TYR A 226 -11.49 -5.49 1.91
C TYR A 226 -11.69 -4.80 3.25
N VAL A 227 -10.68 -4.11 3.78
CA VAL A 227 -10.83 -3.31 5.00
C VAL A 227 -11.84 -2.19 4.77
N GLU A 228 -11.77 -1.47 3.66
CA GLU A 228 -12.72 -0.42 3.30
C GLU A 228 -14.13 -0.97 3.03
N ALA A 229 -14.24 -2.03 2.23
CA ALA A 229 -15.52 -2.66 1.94
C ALA A 229 -16.23 -3.18 3.20
N LEU A 230 -15.49 -3.74 4.15
CA LEU A 230 -16.01 -4.13 5.48
C LEU A 230 -16.35 -2.92 6.34
N GLY A 231 -15.61 -1.83 6.20
CA GLY A 231 -15.78 -0.59 6.95
C GLY A 231 -16.92 0.29 6.46
N SER A 232 -17.47 0.08 5.27
CA SER A 232 -18.50 0.93 4.68
C SER A 232 -19.73 1.08 5.59
N PRO A 233 -20.27 2.30 5.77
CA PRO A 233 -21.50 2.51 6.57
C PRO A 233 -22.76 2.16 5.81
N THR A 234 -22.73 2.16 4.48
CA THR A 234 -23.90 2.05 3.61
C THR A 234 -23.95 0.72 2.85
N HIS A 235 -22.85 0.29 2.27
CA HIS A 235 -22.76 -0.87 1.37
C HIS A 235 -21.68 -1.87 1.82
N ALA A 236 -21.63 -2.15 3.12
CA ALA A 236 -20.63 -3.05 3.67
C ALA A 236 -20.83 -4.49 3.18
N VAL A 237 -19.74 -5.12 2.78
CA VAL A 237 -19.70 -6.56 2.50
C VAL A 237 -19.85 -7.39 3.76
N GLY A 238 -20.21 -8.67 3.62
CA GLY A 238 -20.29 -9.63 4.73
C GLY A 238 -18.95 -9.83 5.43
N ARG A 239 -18.98 -10.19 6.73
CA ARG A 239 -17.74 -10.46 7.49
C ARG A 239 -16.93 -11.63 6.95
N ASP A 240 -17.58 -12.54 6.24
CA ASP A 240 -17.00 -13.69 5.58
C ASP A 240 -16.12 -13.32 4.38
N ALA A 241 -16.25 -12.10 3.84
CA ALA A 241 -15.43 -11.63 2.72
C ALA A 241 -13.93 -11.65 3.02
N TRP A 242 -13.52 -11.26 4.24
CA TRP A 242 -12.11 -11.34 4.64
C TRP A 242 -11.59 -12.77 4.67
N SER A 243 -12.33 -13.69 5.29
CA SER A 243 -11.91 -15.09 5.37
C SER A 243 -11.89 -15.77 3.99
N ALA A 244 -12.80 -15.40 3.10
CA ALA A 244 -12.80 -15.89 1.71
C ALA A 244 -11.61 -15.35 0.91
N TRP A 245 -11.26 -14.06 1.07
CA TRP A 245 -10.06 -13.48 0.48
C TRP A 245 -8.80 -14.18 1.00
N ALA A 246 -8.69 -14.41 2.30
CA ALA A 246 -7.56 -15.08 2.93
C ALA A 246 -7.53 -16.61 2.74
N ALA A 247 -8.56 -17.22 2.13
CA ALA A 247 -8.69 -18.69 2.04
C ALA A 247 -7.51 -19.38 1.32
N THR A 248 -6.80 -18.67 0.44
CA THR A 248 -5.64 -19.21 -0.28
C THR A 248 -4.30 -18.99 0.42
N TYR A 249 -4.27 -18.34 1.57
CA TYR A 249 -3.06 -18.04 2.35
C TYR A 249 -2.22 -19.27 2.68
N PRO A 250 -2.79 -20.41 3.11
CA PRO A 250 -1.99 -21.63 3.36
C PRO A 250 -1.20 -22.09 2.15
N GLN A 251 -1.64 -21.74 0.94
CA GLN A 251 -0.99 -22.09 -0.30
C GLN A 251 0.18 -21.16 -0.65
N THR A 252 0.23 -19.94 -0.11
CA THR A 252 1.26 -18.93 -0.34
C THR A 252 2.11 -18.67 0.90
N TRP A 253 1.77 -19.29 2.04
CA TRP A 253 2.64 -19.34 3.21
C TRP A 253 3.76 -20.33 3.01
N GLY A 254 5.00 -19.90 3.22
CA GLY A 254 6.14 -20.77 3.06
C GLY A 254 7.46 -20.12 3.45
N ARG A 255 8.55 -20.86 3.26
CA ARG A 255 9.90 -20.37 3.56
C ARG A 255 10.59 -19.91 2.28
N TYR A 256 11.08 -18.66 2.28
CA TYR A 256 11.86 -18.08 1.21
C TYR A 256 13.09 -17.37 1.78
N PHE A 257 14.29 -17.72 1.29
CA PHE A 257 15.57 -17.27 1.87
C PHE A 257 15.61 -17.34 3.41
N GLY A 258 15.18 -18.48 3.96
CA GLY A 258 15.23 -18.77 5.39
C GLY A 258 14.12 -18.13 6.23
N ARG A 259 13.24 -17.29 5.66
CA ARG A 259 12.15 -16.61 6.36
C ARG A 259 10.81 -17.20 6.01
N GLU A 260 10.03 -17.56 7.02
CA GLU A 260 8.63 -17.94 6.83
C GLU A 260 7.80 -16.67 6.63
N GLN A 261 7.04 -16.64 5.55
CA GLN A 261 6.25 -15.48 5.14
C GLN A 261 5.09 -15.87 4.25
N LEU A 262 4.11 -14.99 4.20
CA LEU A 262 3.04 -15.02 3.22
C LEU A 262 3.57 -14.37 1.92
N GLY A 263 3.54 -15.11 0.84
CA GLY A 263 4.22 -14.74 -0.40
C GLY A 263 3.33 -13.98 -1.37
N PHE A 264 3.87 -12.87 -1.85
CA PHE A 264 3.50 -12.16 -3.06
C PHE A 264 4.79 -11.68 -3.70
N ALA A 265 5.03 -12.00 -4.97
CA ALA A 265 6.37 -11.82 -5.54
C ALA A 265 6.77 -10.36 -5.75
N PRO A 266 5.94 -9.47 -6.34
CA PRO A 266 6.20 -8.03 -6.42
C PRO A 266 6.07 -7.34 -5.06
N LEU A 267 6.95 -6.36 -4.75
CA LEU A 267 6.91 -5.69 -3.44
C LEU A 267 5.71 -4.75 -3.25
N PHE A 268 5.08 -4.25 -4.31
CA PHE A 268 3.93 -3.34 -4.17
C PHE A 268 2.77 -3.97 -3.38
N GLY A 269 2.51 -5.27 -3.52
CA GLY A 269 1.47 -5.98 -2.77
C GLY A 269 1.72 -6.02 -1.26
N HIS A 270 2.97 -5.79 -0.83
CA HIS A 270 3.36 -5.62 0.58
C HIS A 270 3.34 -4.15 1.03
N GLN A 271 3.17 -3.19 0.11
CA GLN A 271 3.38 -1.77 0.39
C GLN A 271 2.10 -0.94 0.34
N TYR A 272 1.23 -1.15 -0.66
CA TYR A 272 0.13 -0.23 -0.92
C TYR A 272 -0.84 -0.13 0.26
N SER A 273 -1.35 -1.24 0.76
CA SER A 273 -2.24 -1.22 1.94
C SER A 273 -1.55 -0.67 3.18
N GLU A 274 -0.27 -1.01 3.38
CA GLU A 274 0.52 -0.56 4.54
C GLU A 274 0.96 0.90 4.44
N SER A 275 0.83 1.54 3.28
CA SER A 275 1.06 2.98 3.15
C SER A 275 0.10 3.79 4.02
N TRP A 276 -1.16 3.34 4.15
CA TRP A 276 -2.18 4.00 4.97
C TRP A 276 -2.49 3.26 6.27
N ILE A 277 -2.55 1.92 6.26
CA ILE A 277 -2.98 1.12 7.41
C ILE A 277 -1.78 0.62 8.21
N ASP A 278 -1.78 0.93 9.50
CA ASP A 278 -0.74 0.46 10.42
C ASP A 278 -1.04 -0.94 10.93
N PHE A 279 -0.43 -1.94 10.32
CA PHE A 279 -0.60 -3.33 10.74
C PHE A 279 0.33 -3.77 11.88
N ARG A 280 1.13 -2.88 12.44
CA ARG A 280 2.04 -3.23 13.55
C ARG A 280 1.27 -3.62 14.80
N GLY A 281 1.50 -4.85 15.25
CA GLY A 281 0.93 -5.40 16.48
C GLY A 281 -0.55 -5.75 16.40
N ILE A 282 -1.22 -5.59 15.25
CA ILE A 282 -2.59 -6.06 15.02
C ILE A 282 -2.56 -7.31 14.13
N GLN A 283 -3.44 -8.26 14.42
CA GLN A 283 -3.43 -9.54 13.74
C GLN A 283 -4.86 -10.02 13.45
N ASP A 284 -5.07 -10.52 12.24
CA ASP A 284 -6.24 -11.34 11.91
C ASP A 284 -6.05 -12.79 12.38
N ALA A 285 -7.00 -13.66 12.08
CA ALA A 285 -6.96 -15.05 12.49
C ALA A 285 -5.73 -15.80 11.94
N PHE A 286 -5.37 -15.56 10.66
CA PHE A 286 -4.23 -16.23 10.04
C PHE A 286 -2.91 -15.75 10.66
N MET A 287 -2.71 -14.45 10.80
CA MET A 287 -1.48 -13.88 11.37
C MET A 287 -1.30 -14.27 12.85
N ARG A 288 -2.39 -14.38 13.61
CA ARG A 288 -2.31 -14.95 14.98
C ARG A 288 -1.80 -16.40 14.98
N SER A 289 -2.24 -17.21 14.03
CA SER A 289 -1.80 -18.61 13.93
C SER A 289 -0.32 -18.77 13.57
N THR A 290 0.25 -17.76 12.88
CA THR A 290 1.66 -17.73 12.46
C THR A 290 2.57 -16.98 13.44
N GLY A 291 1.99 -16.25 14.40
CA GLY A 291 2.72 -15.49 15.42
C GLY A 291 3.41 -14.23 14.90
N ILE A 292 3.03 -13.72 13.72
CA ILE A 292 3.53 -12.46 13.16
C ILE A 292 2.36 -11.54 12.78
N ASP A 293 2.65 -10.28 12.48
CA ASP A 293 1.74 -9.34 11.84
C ASP A 293 2.12 -9.10 10.36
N TYR A 294 1.29 -8.36 9.62
CA TYR A 294 1.55 -8.06 8.21
C TYR A 294 2.79 -7.18 8.03
N PHE A 295 3.09 -6.30 8.98
CA PHE A 295 4.31 -5.49 8.94
C PHE A 295 5.58 -6.35 9.03
N ILE A 296 5.60 -7.35 9.89
CA ILE A 296 6.70 -8.33 9.97
C ILE A 296 6.77 -9.14 8.67
N ASN A 297 5.61 -9.52 8.11
CA ASN A 297 5.54 -10.20 6.83
C ASN A 297 6.20 -9.39 5.71
N SER A 298 5.85 -8.12 5.57
CA SER A 298 6.37 -7.21 4.55
C SER A 298 7.87 -6.93 4.73
N ARG A 299 8.34 -6.84 5.99
CA ARG A 299 9.78 -6.82 6.29
C ARG A 299 10.47 -8.08 5.77
N ARG A 300 9.95 -9.26 6.08
CA ARG A 300 10.52 -10.55 5.64
C ARG A 300 10.56 -10.66 4.11
N ALA A 301 9.52 -10.22 3.42
CA ALA A 301 9.47 -10.18 1.96
C ALA A 301 10.54 -9.25 1.39
N THR A 302 10.68 -8.05 1.94
CA THR A 302 11.73 -7.09 1.55
C THR A 302 13.15 -7.65 1.72
N GLU A 303 13.41 -8.26 2.88
CA GLU A 303 14.71 -8.88 3.16
C GLU A 303 14.98 -10.09 2.25
N SER A 304 13.95 -10.89 1.96
CA SER A 304 14.07 -12.06 1.08
C SER A 304 14.34 -11.65 -0.37
N GLN A 305 13.74 -10.55 -0.85
CA GLN A 305 14.00 -10.06 -2.19
C GLN A 305 15.43 -9.50 -2.33
N ARG A 306 15.95 -8.84 -1.29
CA ARG A 306 17.38 -8.50 -1.27
C ARG A 306 18.27 -9.74 -1.32
N ASP A 307 17.94 -10.78 -0.54
CA ASP A 307 18.76 -11.99 -0.50
C ASP A 307 18.68 -12.77 -1.84
N TYR A 308 17.53 -12.69 -2.55
CA TYR A 308 17.43 -13.14 -3.95
C TYR A 308 18.43 -12.38 -4.85
N ALA A 309 18.50 -11.06 -4.73
CA ALA A 309 19.45 -10.27 -5.52
C ALA A 309 20.92 -10.57 -5.16
N ILE A 310 21.22 -10.89 -3.89
CA ILE A 310 22.56 -11.34 -3.47
C ILE A 310 22.90 -12.70 -4.10
N ALA A 311 21.96 -13.62 -4.10
CA ALA A 311 22.13 -14.93 -4.75
C ALA A 311 22.25 -14.81 -6.27
N ASN A 312 21.57 -13.83 -6.86
CA ASN A 312 21.59 -13.47 -8.27
C ASN A 312 21.57 -14.69 -9.22
N PRO A 313 20.54 -15.54 -9.13
CA PRO A 313 20.53 -16.83 -9.85
C PRO A 313 20.52 -16.67 -11.37
N MET A 314 20.08 -15.51 -11.87
CA MET A 314 19.99 -15.20 -13.30
C MET A 314 21.23 -14.44 -13.82
N GLY A 315 22.17 -14.05 -12.94
CA GLY A 315 23.38 -13.33 -13.32
C GLY A 315 23.14 -11.90 -13.83
N TRP A 316 22.15 -11.20 -13.28
CA TRP A 316 21.87 -9.82 -13.65
C TRP A 316 22.95 -8.85 -13.19
N THR A 317 23.29 -7.91 -14.06
CA THR A 317 24.34 -6.92 -13.80
C THR A 317 23.99 -6.03 -12.60
N GLY A 318 24.91 -6.00 -11.63
CA GLY A 318 24.79 -5.14 -10.45
C GLY A 318 23.95 -5.67 -9.32
N TYR A 319 23.13 -6.71 -9.52
CA TYR A 319 22.35 -7.33 -8.45
C TYR A 319 23.26 -7.73 -7.29
N GLY A 320 22.79 -7.52 -6.08
CA GLY A 320 23.52 -7.82 -4.87
C GLY A 320 22.95 -7.11 -3.64
N ARG A 321 23.75 -7.03 -2.59
CA ARG A 321 23.40 -6.41 -1.31
C ARG A 321 22.86 -4.98 -1.45
N ASN A 322 23.40 -4.22 -2.39
CA ASN A 322 23.16 -2.79 -2.55
C ASN A 322 22.48 -2.43 -3.90
N LEU A 323 21.96 -3.42 -4.63
CA LEU A 323 21.11 -3.19 -5.79
C LEU A 323 20.09 -4.32 -5.90
N TRP A 324 18.85 -4.00 -5.59
CA TRP A 324 17.70 -4.90 -5.60
C TRP A 324 16.42 -4.06 -5.65
N GLY A 325 15.29 -4.69 -5.89
CA GLY A 325 13.97 -4.08 -5.87
C GLY A 325 13.16 -4.44 -7.10
N LEU A 326 12.30 -5.48 -6.93
CA LEU A 326 11.40 -5.98 -7.96
C LEU A 326 9.96 -5.67 -7.56
N THR A 327 9.27 -4.97 -8.45
CA THR A 327 7.84 -4.67 -8.34
C THR A 327 7.26 -4.49 -9.74
N ALA A 328 5.96 -4.22 -9.83
CA ALA A 328 5.38 -3.76 -11.08
C ALA A 328 6.03 -2.44 -11.46
N CYS A 329 6.52 -2.32 -12.69
CA CYS A 329 7.20 -1.14 -13.20
C CYS A 329 7.35 -1.23 -14.71
N ASP A 330 7.67 -0.10 -15.34
CA ASP A 330 8.04 -0.06 -16.74
C ASP A 330 9.35 -0.83 -17.02
N GLY A 331 9.56 -1.15 -18.27
CA GLY A 331 10.76 -1.81 -18.73
C GLY A 331 11.10 -1.51 -20.18
N PRO A 332 12.23 -2.04 -20.68
CA PRO A 332 12.77 -1.66 -21.99
C PRO A 332 11.88 -2.08 -23.17
N GLY A 333 10.91 -2.94 -22.95
CA GLY A 333 10.05 -3.49 -24.00
C GLY A 333 10.06 -5.01 -24.00
N ASP A 334 9.08 -5.59 -24.70
CA ASP A 334 9.03 -7.04 -24.92
C ASP A 334 10.07 -7.42 -25.98
N VAL A 335 11.30 -7.63 -25.52
CA VAL A 335 12.48 -7.83 -26.34
C VAL A 335 13.18 -9.14 -25.94
N VAL A 336 13.65 -9.86 -26.94
CA VAL A 336 14.45 -11.08 -26.76
C VAL A 336 15.84 -10.82 -27.31
N GLU A 337 16.87 -11.01 -26.47
CA GLU A 337 18.27 -10.87 -26.83
C GLU A 337 18.99 -12.22 -26.74
N GLY A 338 19.95 -12.45 -27.65
CA GLY A 338 20.78 -13.64 -27.67
C GLY A 338 20.07 -14.86 -28.26
N HIS A 339 20.77 -16.00 -28.23
CA HIS A 339 20.29 -17.26 -28.80
C HIS A 339 20.53 -18.45 -27.87
N GLY A 340 19.66 -19.45 -27.93
CA GLY A 340 19.77 -20.69 -27.17
C GLY A 340 19.79 -20.47 -25.66
N ARG A 341 20.76 -21.06 -24.95
CA ARG A 341 20.87 -20.97 -23.49
C ARG A 341 21.29 -19.57 -22.94
N MET A 342 21.75 -18.71 -23.84
CA MET A 342 22.13 -17.34 -23.49
C MET A 342 21.02 -16.33 -23.79
N GLN A 343 19.84 -16.81 -24.14
CA GLN A 343 18.70 -15.95 -24.43
C GLN A 343 18.23 -15.24 -23.16
N ARG A 344 18.07 -13.92 -23.25
CA ARG A 344 17.48 -13.05 -22.24
C ARG A 344 16.19 -12.46 -22.77
N VAL A 345 15.17 -12.45 -21.91
CA VAL A 345 13.86 -11.85 -22.21
C VAL A 345 13.70 -10.63 -21.33
N PHE A 346 13.42 -9.52 -21.97
CA PHE A 346 13.04 -8.26 -21.29
C PHE A 346 11.56 -8.01 -21.51
N PHE A 347 10.94 -7.28 -20.59
CA PHE A 347 9.51 -6.98 -20.64
C PHE A 347 9.30 -5.47 -20.75
N ALA A 348 8.18 -5.06 -21.35
CA ALA A 348 7.60 -3.72 -21.21
C ALA A 348 7.13 -3.52 -19.74
N TYR A 349 5.98 -2.92 -19.51
CA TYR A 349 5.40 -2.91 -18.16
C TYR A 349 5.14 -4.35 -17.69
N ALA A 350 5.62 -4.69 -16.50
CA ALA A 350 5.43 -6.03 -15.95
C ALA A 350 5.46 -6.05 -14.42
N ALA A 351 4.66 -6.92 -13.83
CA ALA A 351 4.71 -7.22 -12.39
C ALA A 351 5.94 -8.10 -12.09
N ARG A 352 7.10 -7.47 -11.97
CA ARG A 352 8.36 -8.13 -11.61
C ARG A 352 8.37 -8.48 -10.15
N GLY A 353 8.94 -9.62 -9.81
CA GLY A 353 9.00 -10.08 -8.43
C GLY A 353 9.79 -11.36 -8.27
N ALA A 354 10.22 -11.61 -7.04
CA ALA A 354 10.85 -12.88 -6.64
C ALA A 354 10.24 -13.32 -5.30
N GLY A 355 9.62 -14.48 -5.27
CA GLY A 355 8.87 -14.94 -4.12
C GLY A 355 8.59 -16.45 -4.11
N ILE A 356 7.80 -16.88 -3.15
CA ILE A 356 7.48 -18.28 -2.90
C ILE A 356 6.86 -18.98 -4.12
N ARG A 357 6.02 -18.26 -4.89
CA ARG A 357 5.25 -18.83 -6.00
C ARG A 357 5.66 -18.30 -7.37
N GLY A 358 6.88 -17.96 -7.53
CA GLY A 358 7.38 -17.60 -8.85
C GLY A 358 8.33 -16.42 -8.82
N THR A 359 9.03 -16.31 -9.91
CA THR A 359 9.95 -15.23 -10.18
C THR A 359 9.68 -14.72 -11.58
N ARG A 360 9.46 -13.42 -11.70
CA ARG A 360 9.45 -12.71 -12.96
C ARG A 360 10.50 -11.62 -12.87
N ASP A 361 11.63 -11.85 -13.51
CA ASP A 361 12.80 -11.02 -13.38
C ASP A 361 13.55 -10.95 -14.72
N ASP A 362 13.80 -9.74 -15.17
CA ASP A 362 14.50 -9.42 -16.40
C ASP A 362 15.70 -8.48 -16.16
N GLY A 363 16.12 -8.36 -14.90
CA GLY A 363 17.22 -7.48 -14.49
C GLY A 363 16.81 -6.01 -14.30
N THR A 364 15.52 -5.66 -14.47
CA THR A 364 15.01 -4.31 -14.21
C THR A 364 14.84 -4.08 -12.72
N VAL A 365 15.33 -2.95 -12.23
CA VAL A 365 15.24 -2.51 -10.84
C VAL A 365 14.33 -1.28 -10.75
N ALA A 366 13.35 -1.32 -9.86
CA ALA A 366 12.47 -0.21 -9.55
C ALA A 366 12.85 0.43 -8.22
N PRO A 367 13.25 1.72 -8.17
CA PRO A 367 13.57 2.42 -6.92
C PRO A 367 12.44 2.39 -5.90
N THR A 368 11.18 2.43 -6.35
CA THR A 368 9.98 2.37 -5.51
C THR A 368 9.93 1.08 -4.68
N ALA A 369 10.34 -0.06 -5.23
CA ALA A 369 10.34 -1.33 -4.51
C ALA A 369 11.18 -1.29 -3.22
N ALA A 370 12.32 -0.62 -3.25
CA ALA A 370 13.16 -0.42 -2.07
C ALA A 370 12.64 0.73 -1.18
N LEU A 371 12.41 1.91 -1.76
CA LEU A 371 11.97 3.10 -1.00
C LEU A 371 10.60 2.92 -0.36
N GLY A 372 9.65 2.29 -1.04
CA GLY A 372 8.35 1.92 -0.47
C GLY A 372 8.43 0.89 0.66
N SER A 373 9.59 0.24 0.82
CA SER A 373 9.88 -0.69 1.93
C SER A 373 10.69 -0.07 3.08
N ILE A 374 11.01 1.24 3.04
CA ILE A 374 11.90 1.87 4.01
C ILE A 374 11.40 1.76 5.45
N ALA A 375 10.09 1.86 5.67
CA ALA A 375 9.51 1.71 6.99
C ALA A 375 9.63 0.29 7.54
N PHE A 376 9.64 -0.72 6.67
CA PHE A 376 9.79 -2.13 7.08
C PHE A 376 11.24 -2.49 7.42
N ALA A 377 12.19 -2.06 6.58
CA ALA A 377 13.56 -2.54 6.63
C ALA A 377 14.61 -1.42 6.37
N PRO A 378 14.62 -0.32 7.15
CA PRO A 378 15.46 0.84 6.88
C PRO A 378 16.96 0.49 6.83
N ARG A 379 17.40 -0.49 7.64
CA ARG A 379 18.80 -0.94 7.71
C ARG A 379 19.34 -1.51 6.40
N ILE A 380 18.49 -1.94 5.49
CA ILE A 380 18.90 -2.48 4.18
C ILE A 380 18.50 -1.54 3.03
N VAL A 381 17.43 -0.78 3.21
CA VAL A 381 16.93 0.16 2.20
C VAL A 381 17.86 1.38 2.10
N ILE A 382 18.21 2.01 3.22
CA ILE A 382 19.02 3.23 3.21
C ILE A 382 20.39 2.99 2.53
N PRO A 383 21.19 1.97 2.90
CA PRO A 383 22.45 1.70 2.20
C PRO A 383 22.29 1.34 0.72
N MET A 384 21.18 0.68 0.36
CA MET A 384 20.86 0.38 -1.04
C MET A 384 20.65 1.67 -1.83
N VAL A 385 19.84 2.59 -1.32
CA VAL A 385 19.53 3.88 -1.98
C VAL A 385 20.79 4.72 -2.10
N GLU A 386 21.64 4.77 -1.07
CA GLU A 386 22.93 5.49 -1.12
C GLU A 386 23.87 4.92 -2.18
N ALA A 387 24.00 3.60 -2.27
CA ALA A 387 24.82 2.94 -3.28
C ALA A 387 24.26 3.11 -4.70
N MET A 388 22.93 3.00 -4.87
CA MET A 388 22.24 3.24 -6.12
C MET A 388 22.44 4.69 -6.59
N GLN A 389 22.32 5.66 -5.69
CA GLN A 389 22.57 7.08 -5.96
C GLN A 389 24.01 7.32 -6.39
N ALA A 390 24.97 6.77 -5.66
CA ALA A 390 26.39 6.95 -5.96
C ALA A 390 26.77 6.40 -7.35
N LYS A 391 26.19 5.27 -7.75
CA LYS A 391 26.54 4.60 -9.01
C LYS A 391 25.71 5.08 -10.20
N TYR A 392 24.41 5.25 -10.01
CA TYR A 392 23.45 5.46 -11.11
C TYR A 392 22.73 6.81 -11.03
N GLY A 393 22.84 7.55 -9.93
CA GLY A 393 22.06 8.75 -9.64
C GLY A 393 22.02 9.77 -10.79
N LYS A 394 23.16 10.01 -11.47
CA LYS A 394 23.23 10.93 -12.62
C LYS A 394 22.29 10.54 -13.78
N ALA A 395 21.97 9.26 -13.91
CA ALA A 395 21.14 8.76 -15.01
C ALA A 395 19.66 8.62 -14.60
N ILE A 396 19.40 8.27 -13.32
CA ILE A 396 18.07 7.88 -12.86
C ILE A 396 17.35 8.93 -12.00
N GLU A 397 18.07 9.94 -11.49
CA GLU A 397 17.49 11.01 -10.66
C GLU A 397 17.13 12.23 -11.51
N GLY A 398 16.03 12.88 -11.19
CA GLY A 398 15.59 14.12 -11.83
C GLY A 398 14.84 15.06 -10.90
N ARG A 399 14.07 15.99 -11.47
CA ARG A 399 13.30 17.01 -10.72
C ARG A 399 12.38 16.39 -9.69
N PHE A 400 11.71 15.29 -10.03
CA PHE A 400 10.70 14.61 -9.22
C PHE A 400 11.20 13.33 -8.58
N GLY A 401 12.46 13.25 -8.19
CA GLY A 401 13.09 12.06 -7.64
C GLY A 401 13.53 11.08 -8.73
N TYR A 402 13.51 9.80 -8.42
CA TYR A 402 13.95 8.76 -9.35
C TYR A 402 12.93 8.51 -10.46
N VAL A 403 13.45 8.05 -11.61
CA VAL A 403 12.63 7.44 -12.68
C VAL A 403 11.95 6.18 -12.15
N ASP A 404 10.96 5.68 -12.87
CA ASP A 404 10.22 4.49 -12.46
C ASP A 404 11.13 3.27 -12.32
N SER A 405 11.94 3.01 -13.32
CA SER A 405 12.83 1.85 -13.29
C SER A 405 14.08 2.05 -14.16
N PHE A 406 15.04 1.12 -14.05
CA PHE A 406 16.21 1.04 -14.91
C PHE A 406 16.76 -0.38 -14.95
N ASN A 407 17.50 -0.73 -16.03
CA ASN A 407 18.02 -2.08 -16.21
C ASN A 407 19.49 -2.08 -16.62
N PRO A 408 20.41 -2.32 -15.68
CA PRO A 408 21.84 -2.36 -15.96
C PRO A 408 22.28 -3.55 -16.80
N SER A 409 21.39 -4.51 -17.03
CA SER A 409 21.66 -5.72 -17.85
C SER A 409 21.20 -5.56 -19.29
N PHE A 410 20.44 -4.51 -19.60
CA PHE A 410 19.99 -4.23 -20.96
C PHE A 410 21.19 -3.84 -21.83
N PRO A 411 21.37 -4.43 -23.03
CA PRO A 411 22.55 -4.18 -23.86
C PRO A 411 22.59 -2.74 -24.37
N GLU A 412 23.81 -2.20 -24.44
CA GLU A 412 24.03 -0.82 -24.93
C GLU A 412 23.95 -0.73 -26.48
N ALA A 413 24.06 -1.85 -27.17
CA ALA A 413 24.00 -1.91 -28.63
C ALA A 413 23.30 -3.16 -29.13
N GLY A 414 22.81 -3.13 -30.35
CA GLY A 414 22.20 -4.28 -31.01
C GLY A 414 20.72 -4.50 -30.74
N VAL A 415 20.17 -3.84 -29.71
CA VAL A 415 18.75 -3.93 -29.35
C VAL A 415 18.20 -2.51 -29.08
N THR A 416 17.04 -2.22 -29.68
CA THR A 416 16.36 -0.93 -29.46
C THR A 416 15.23 -1.12 -28.45
N PRO A 417 15.21 -0.37 -27.34
CA PRO A 417 14.08 -0.44 -26.41
C PRO A 417 12.84 0.21 -27.03
N SER A 418 11.64 -0.24 -26.60
CA SER A 418 10.37 0.36 -27.02
C SER A 418 9.99 1.61 -26.23
N SER A 419 10.60 1.81 -25.06
CA SER A 419 10.43 2.96 -24.17
C SER A 419 11.75 3.32 -23.51
N GLY A 420 11.82 4.48 -22.86
CA GLY A 420 13.02 4.91 -22.15
C GLY A 420 14.20 5.18 -23.10
N LYS A 421 15.42 5.05 -22.57
CA LYS A 421 16.66 5.29 -23.31
C LYS A 421 17.80 4.40 -22.82
N VAL A 422 18.73 4.08 -23.71
CA VAL A 422 20.01 3.43 -23.32
C VAL A 422 21.02 4.51 -22.93
N VAL A 423 21.63 4.36 -21.78
CA VAL A 423 22.63 5.28 -21.22
C VAL A 423 23.97 4.53 -21.09
N PRO A 424 25.05 4.98 -21.77
CA PRO A 424 26.35 4.34 -21.72
C PRO A 424 26.86 4.14 -20.27
N GLY A 425 27.30 2.95 -19.95
CA GLY A 425 27.78 2.56 -18.61
C GLY A 425 26.69 2.31 -17.58
N VAL A 426 25.41 2.45 -17.96
CA VAL A 426 24.24 2.23 -17.09
C VAL A 426 23.34 1.12 -17.62
N GLY A 427 23.13 1.04 -18.92
CA GLY A 427 22.13 0.21 -19.56
C GLY A 427 20.86 0.99 -19.89
N TRP A 428 19.69 0.33 -19.87
CA TRP A 428 18.41 0.99 -20.10
C TRP A 428 17.97 1.81 -18.87
N VAL A 429 17.39 2.97 -19.12
CA VAL A 429 16.84 3.88 -18.10
C VAL A 429 15.49 4.38 -18.58
N ASP A 430 14.48 4.26 -17.76
CA ASP A 430 13.20 4.89 -18.02
C ASP A 430 13.30 6.42 -18.03
N THR A 431 12.38 7.07 -18.72
CA THR A 431 12.29 8.54 -18.78
C THR A 431 11.09 9.08 -18.02
N GLU A 432 10.24 8.20 -17.55
CA GLU A 432 8.96 8.50 -16.91
C GLU A 432 8.98 8.20 -15.40
N ARG A 433 7.94 8.63 -14.73
CA ARG A 433 7.62 8.35 -13.34
C ARG A 433 6.16 7.99 -13.26
N LEU A 434 5.85 6.92 -12.57
CA LEU A 434 4.48 6.46 -12.38
C LEU A 434 3.92 7.02 -11.08
N GLY A 435 2.73 7.63 -11.14
CA GLY A 435 2.11 8.24 -9.95
C GLY A 435 1.83 7.23 -8.84
N ILE A 436 1.42 6.01 -9.21
CA ILE A 436 1.17 4.94 -8.26
C ILE A 436 2.45 4.49 -7.53
N ASP A 437 3.62 4.61 -8.16
CA ASP A 437 4.92 4.23 -7.60
C ASP A 437 5.55 5.36 -6.78
N GLN A 438 5.30 6.62 -7.13
CA GLN A 438 5.73 7.77 -6.33
C GLN A 438 5.01 7.81 -4.97
N GLY A 439 3.77 7.32 -4.89
CA GLY A 439 2.99 7.28 -3.67
C GLY A 439 3.67 6.54 -2.51
N PRO A 440 3.97 5.25 -2.64
CA PRO A 440 4.65 4.47 -1.61
C PRO A 440 5.99 5.05 -1.20
N ILE A 441 6.76 5.64 -2.12
CA ILE A 441 8.02 6.33 -1.79
C ILE A 441 7.75 7.42 -0.75
N LEU A 442 6.83 8.34 -1.04
CA LEU A 442 6.55 9.48 -0.19
C LEU A 442 5.94 9.06 1.16
N LEU A 443 4.87 8.23 1.11
CA LEU A 443 4.13 7.85 2.30
C LEU A 443 4.98 6.99 3.25
N MET A 444 5.79 6.08 2.72
CA MET A 444 6.59 5.19 3.56
C MET A 444 7.86 5.85 4.10
N ILE A 445 8.42 6.84 3.42
CA ILE A 445 9.48 7.67 4.01
C ILE A 445 8.89 8.48 5.19
N GLU A 446 7.72 9.09 5.03
CA GLU A 446 7.06 9.84 6.11
C GLU A 446 6.64 8.91 7.26
N ASN A 447 6.15 7.71 6.96
CA ASN A 447 5.84 6.71 7.98
C ASN A 447 7.09 6.22 8.72
N TYR A 448 8.22 6.03 8.03
CA TYR A 448 9.50 5.74 8.67
C TYR A 448 9.95 6.89 9.58
N ARG A 449 9.88 8.13 9.09
CA ARG A 449 10.29 9.34 9.82
C ARG A 449 9.49 9.51 11.11
N SER A 450 8.18 9.52 11.01
CA SER A 450 7.30 9.98 12.08
C SER A 450 6.09 9.09 12.38
N GLY A 451 5.77 8.13 11.48
CA GLY A 451 4.52 7.39 11.52
C GLY A 451 3.28 8.28 11.30
N PHE A 452 3.43 9.41 10.62
CA PHE A 452 2.38 10.41 10.49
C PHE A 452 1.13 9.87 9.79
N VAL A 453 1.28 9.23 8.62
CA VAL A 453 0.13 8.71 7.88
C VAL A 453 -0.60 7.68 8.71
N TRP A 454 0.12 6.77 9.35
CA TRP A 454 -0.45 5.76 10.24
C TRP A 454 -1.18 6.36 11.44
N ARG A 455 -0.59 7.38 12.10
CA ARG A 455 -1.25 8.04 13.25
C ARG A 455 -2.57 8.71 12.86
N VAL A 456 -2.63 9.32 11.69
CA VAL A 456 -3.86 9.94 11.19
C VAL A 456 -4.89 8.87 10.89
N MET A 457 -4.50 7.81 10.16
CA MET A 457 -5.41 6.77 9.69
C MET A 457 -5.96 5.89 10.82
N ARG A 458 -5.20 5.66 11.90
CA ARG A 458 -5.70 4.96 13.10
C ARG A 458 -6.93 5.62 13.74
N ARG A 459 -7.14 6.92 13.51
CA ARG A 459 -8.30 7.66 14.01
C ARG A 459 -9.53 7.52 13.13
N ASN A 460 -9.36 7.01 11.91
CA ASN A 460 -10.48 6.86 10.98
C ASN A 460 -11.44 5.76 11.47
N PRO A 461 -12.73 6.08 11.71
CA PRO A 461 -13.68 5.12 12.28
C PRO A 461 -14.04 4.00 11.30
N TYR A 462 -13.99 4.27 10.01
CA TYR A 462 -14.33 3.28 8.99
C TYR A 462 -13.21 2.24 8.83
N ILE A 463 -11.94 2.67 8.84
CA ILE A 463 -10.79 1.76 8.81
C ILE A 463 -10.78 0.89 10.07
N ARG A 464 -10.98 1.48 11.25
CA ARG A 464 -11.10 0.71 12.51
C ARG A 464 -12.20 -0.34 12.41
N ARG A 465 -13.41 0.07 12.02
CA ARG A 465 -14.56 -0.83 11.85
C ARG A 465 -14.27 -1.94 10.84
N GLY A 466 -13.62 -1.64 9.73
CA GLY A 466 -13.25 -2.61 8.72
C GLY A 466 -12.30 -3.67 9.28
N LEU A 467 -11.26 -3.25 9.98
CA LEU A 467 -10.31 -4.16 10.65
C LEU A 467 -11.00 -5.03 11.70
N GLU A 468 -11.86 -4.45 12.56
CA GLU A 468 -12.61 -5.20 13.56
C GLU A 468 -13.56 -6.22 12.91
N ARG A 469 -14.22 -5.86 11.82
CA ARG A 469 -15.10 -6.78 11.05
C ARG A 469 -14.33 -7.87 10.32
N ALA A 470 -13.09 -7.59 9.90
CA ALA A 470 -12.15 -8.57 9.36
C ALA A 470 -11.54 -9.48 10.43
N GLY A 471 -11.84 -9.25 11.72
CA GLY A 471 -11.38 -10.06 12.84
C GLY A 471 -9.97 -9.73 13.33
N PHE A 472 -9.47 -8.53 13.06
CA PHE A 472 -8.22 -8.05 13.65
C PHE A 472 -8.41 -7.72 15.13
N THR A 473 -7.37 -8.02 15.90
CA THR A 473 -7.26 -7.73 17.35
C THR A 473 -5.82 -7.38 17.69
N GLY A 474 -5.59 -6.83 18.88
CA GLY A 474 -4.27 -6.50 19.40
C GLY A 474 -3.84 -5.06 19.13
N GLY A 475 -2.68 -4.70 19.64
CA GLY A 475 -2.03 -3.43 19.39
C GLY A 475 -2.91 -2.21 19.64
N TRP A 476 -2.91 -1.29 18.68
CA TRP A 476 -3.66 -0.05 18.77
C TRP A 476 -5.20 -0.22 18.66
N LEU A 477 -5.68 -1.38 18.20
CA LEU A 477 -7.12 -1.67 18.14
C LEU A 477 -7.71 -1.95 19.53
N ASP A 478 -6.94 -2.47 20.48
CA ASP A 478 -7.41 -2.77 21.84
C ASP A 478 -7.56 -1.50 22.70
N GLY A 479 -6.99 -0.37 22.27
CA GLY A 479 -7.19 0.93 22.89
C GLY A 479 -8.54 1.52 22.49
N HIS A 480 -9.39 1.94 23.46
CA HIS A 480 -10.58 2.72 23.13
C HIS A 480 -10.12 4.02 22.44
N PRO A 481 -10.78 4.47 21.34
CA PRO A 481 -10.57 5.82 20.86
C PRO A 481 -10.88 6.76 22.03
N ALA A 482 -9.95 7.65 22.36
CA ALA A 482 -10.25 8.72 23.31
C ALA A 482 -11.52 9.41 22.80
N ALA A 483 -12.56 9.43 23.63
CA ALA A 483 -13.78 10.17 23.34
C ALA A 483 -13.36 11.61 23.02
N GLN A 484 -13.68 12.06 21.81
CA GLN A 484 -13.51 13.45 21.39
C GLN A 484 -14.62 14.31 21.97
#